data_3f7289ece3821a405d25fa0dab06402e
#
_entry.id   3f7289ece3821a405d25fa0dab06402e
#
_cell.length_a   1.000
_cell.length_b   1.000
_cell.length_c   1.000
_cell.angle_alpha   90.00
_cell.angle_beta   90.00
_cell.angle_gamma   90.00
#
_symmetry.space_group_name_H-M   'P 1'
#
loop_
_entity.id
_entity.type
_entity.pdbx_description
1 polymer ?
#
loop_
_entity_poly.entity_id
_entity_poly.type
_entity_poly.pdbx_seq_one_letter_code
_entity_poly.pdbx_strand_id
1 'polypeptide(L)'
;MKKNLTIIALAAVALLSSCGDSSQTEQTTVTKQAVLPKVKIATVNNEAVAQIEEFSTTVEAEVKNNIIPNSPLRIEKILVEVGQSVKKGQKLVQLDASNLDQLKLQYENQLIDFKRIEELYKIGGTSQSEYENAKTQLEVSKKALANRLENTVLLSPIDGVISARNYDNGDMYSSKPILVVEQITPVKMKINVSEARFANTNKQLDVTLKFNTYGDEEFKGNIDIVYPTIDPATHTFPVEIKLTNKDKKVRPGMYGRAIVNFGTQNHVVIPDAAVVKQAGSGNFYVYVYKNGKVEYKQVELGRRMDNRYEIISGIEPGAEVVVAGQTGLTNGSEVEVIK
;
A
#
# COMPACT_ATOMS: atom_id res chain seq x y z
N MET A 1 -6.97 33.42 60.63
CA MET A 1 -7.18 34.79 61.20
C MET A 1 -8.50 35.29 60.64
N LYS A 2 -9.50 35.29 61.50
CA LYS A 2 -10.40 36.41 61.89
C LYS A 2 -11.35 36.84 60.78
N LYS A 3 -12.64 36.51 60.90
CA LYS A 3 -13.73 37.23 61.67
C LYS A 3 -14.40 38.28 60.71
N ASN A 4 -15.67 38.55 60.56
CA ASN A 4 -16.89 38.48 61.40
C ASN A 4 -18.10 38.66 60.42
N LEU A 5 -19.27 38.03 60.49
CA LEU A 5 -20.38 38.18 61.46
C LEU A 5 -21.10 39.56 61.39
N THR A 6 -22.35 39.54 61.04
CA THR A 6 -23.54 40.23 61.64
C THR A 6 -24.67 40.28 60.62
N ILE A 7 -25.89 39.62 60.75
CA ILE A 7 -27.04 39.70 61.62
C ILE A 7 -27.70 41.09 61.63
N ILE A 8 -28.98 41.09 61.30
CA ILE A 8 -30.18 41.82 61.87
C ILE A 8 -31.28 41.81 60.82
N ALA A 9 -32.41 41.10 60.82
CA ALA A 9 -33.54 40.92 61.75
C ALA A 9 -34.53 42.09 61.75
N LEU A 10 -35.77 41.69 61.67
CA LEU A 10 -37.04 42.28 62.17
C LEU A 10 -37.95 42.89 61.12
N ALA A 11 -39.09 42.29 60.85
CA ALA A 11 -40.41 42.29 61.49
C ALA A 11 -41.29 43.44 60.91
N ALA A 12 -42.51 43.37 60.61
CA ALA A 12 -43.69 42.64 61.02
C ALA A 12 -44.92 43.31 60.40
N VAL A 13 -46.02 42.55 60.24
CA VAL A 13 -47.43 42.87 60.58
C VAL A 13 -48.15 43.91 59.69
N ALA A 14 -49.34 43.80 59.18
CA ALA A 14 -50.54 43.02 59.46
C ALA A 14 -51.63 43.37 58.41
N LEU A 15 -52.50 42.38 58.20
CA LEU A 15 -53.99 42.42 58.11
C LEU A 15 -54.66 43.50 57.30
N LEU A 16 -55.50 43.18 56.31
CA LEU A 16 -56.94 43.25 56.43
C LEU A 16 -57.65 42.56 55.25
N SER A 17 -58.63 41.79 55.60
CA SER A 17 -59.69 41.14 54.91
C SER A 17 -60.52 42.01 53.98
N SER A 18 -60.95 41.54 52.81
CA SER A 18 -62.31 41.84 52.28
C SER A 18 -62.80 40.68 51.41
N CYS A 19 -63.98 40.23 51.75
CA CYS A 19 -64.83 39.27 51.04
C CYS A 19 -65.29 39.81 49.68
N GLY A 20 -65.52 38.84 48.75
CA GLY A 20 -66.50 39.05 47.75
C GLY A 20 -66.27 38.37 46.41
N ASP A 21 -67.06 37.37 46.28
CA ASP A 21 -67.75 36.94 45.04
C ASP A 21 -67.22 35.78 44.27
N SER A 22 -68.04 34.75 44.30
CA SER A 22 -67.99 33.53 43.59
C SER A 22 -68.22 33.69 42.10
N SER A 23 -67.21 33.53 41.30
CA SER A 23 -67.41 33.16 39.89
C SER A 23 -66.66 31.93 39.58
N GLN A 24 -67.38 30.82 39.40
CA GLN A 24 -66.89 29.56 38.86
C GLN A 24 -66.29 29.80 37.47
N THR A 25 -65.00 29.85 37.39
CA THR A 25 -64.33 29.75 36.11
C THR A 25 -64.15 28.24 35.82
N GLU A 26 -64.97 27.73 34.92
CA GLU A 26 -64.75 26.44 34.28
C GLU A 26 -63.33 26.41 33.71
N GLN A 27 -62.47 25.63 34.36
CA GLN A 27 -61.20 25.25 33.73
C GLN A 27 -61.53 24.34 32.56
N THR A 28 -61.68 24.91 31.42
CA THR A 28 -61.63 24.18 30.15
C THR A 28 -60.23 23.60 30.07
N THR A 29 -60.07 22.34 30.42
CA THR A 29 -58.88 21.52 30.12
C THR A 29 -58.83 21.43 28.60
N VAL A 30 -58.12 22.38 27.98
CA VAL A 30 -57.69 22.22 26.59
C VAL A 30 -56.71 21.08 26.59
N THR A 31 -57.16 19.90 26.26
CA THR A 31 -56.32 18.74 25.93
C THR A 31 -55.54 19.16 24.70
N LYS A 32 -54.30 19.64 24.91
CA LYS A 32 -53.38 19.94 23.83
C LYS A 32 -53.12 18.61 23.16
N GLN A 33 -53.83 18.26 22.10
CA GLN A 33 -53.51 17.14 21.22
C GLN A 33 -52.04 17.30 20.87
N ALA A 34 -51.20 16.44 21.42
CA ALA A 34 -49.79 16.43 21.07
C ALA A 34 -49.67 16.18 19.55
N VAL A 35 -49.29 17.20 18.83
CA VAL A 35 -49.02 17.07 17.39
C VAL A 35 -47.85 16.13 17.27
N LEU A 36 -48.11 14.94 16.75
CA LEU A 36 -47.09 13.95 16.53
C LEU A 36 -46.02 14.48 15.55
N PRO A 37 -44.73 14.28 15.82
CA PRO A 37 -43.67 14.64 14.89
C PRO A 37 -43.88 13.91 13.55
N LYS A 38 -43.80 14.66 12.47
CA LYS A 38 -43.95 14.13 11.10
C LYS A 38 -42.61 13.66 10.60
N VAL A 39 -42.53 12.40 10.14
CA VAL A 39 -41.29 11.78 9.65
C VAL A 39 -41.49 11.20 8.26
N LYS A 40 -40.42 11.18 7.47
CA LYS A 40 -40.32 10.36 6.25
C LYS A 40 -39.55 9.10 6.54
N ILE A 41 -39.99 7.97 6.00
CA ILE A 41 -39.36 6.68 6.16
C ILE A 41 -38.86 6.14 4.81
N ALA A 42 -37.85 5.28 4.84
CA ALA A 42 -37.37 4.50 3.71
C ALA A 42 -37.20 3.05 4.16
N THR A 43 -37.63 2.11 3.33
CA THR A 43 -37.37 0.69 3.55
C THR A 43 -35.94 0.39 3.10
N VAL A 44 -35.18 -0.30 3.93
CA VAL A 44 -33.78 -0.65 3.65
C VAL A 44 -33.68 -2.12 3.27
N ASN A 45 -32.84 -2.40 2.27
CA ASN A 45 -32.65 -3.73 1.75
C ASN A 45 -31.18 -4.14 1.73
N ASN A 46 -30.91 -5.43 1.61
CA ASN A 46 -29.59 -5.92 1.27
C ASN A 46 -29.23 -5.54 -0.17
N GLU A 47 -28.07 -4.97 -0.33
CA GLU A 47 -27.46 -4.72 -1.62
C GLU A 47 -26.07 -5.35 -1.66
N ALA A 48 -25.64 -5.71 -2.87
CA ALA A 48 -24.31 -6.22 -3.13
C ALA A 48 -23.30 -5.06 -3.09
N VAL A 49 -22.52 -4.95 -2.02
CA VAL A 49 -21.54 -3.89 -1.80
C VAL A 49 -20.15 -4.40 -2.11
N ALA A 50 -19.47 -3.77 -3.07
CA ALA A 50 -18.09 -4.08 -3.41
C ALA A 50 -17.15 -3.68 -2.25
N GLN A 51 -16.34 -4.61 -1.78
CA GLN A 51 -15.37 -4.42 -0.71
C GLN A 51 -14.06 -3.88 -1.29
N ILE A 52 -14.01 -2.58 -1.52
CA ILE A 52 -12.87 -1.89 -2.14
C ILE A 52 -12.06 -1.20 -1.05
N GLU A 53 -10.76 -1.47 -1.04
CA GLU A 53 -9.81 -0.80 -0.16
C GLU A 53 -8.70 -0.11 -0.98
N GLU A 54 -8.24 1.04 -0.49
CA GLU A 54 -7.20 1.85 -1.12
C GLU A 54 -5.93 1.81 -0.27
N PHE A 55 -4.81 1.49 -0.92
CA PHE A 55 -3.49 1.38 -0.29
C PHE A 55 -2.52 2.33 -0.95
N SER A 56 -1.77 3.07 -0.14
CA SER A 56 -0.63 3.85 -0.61
C SER A 56 0.54 2.95 -0.96
N THR A 57 1.20 3.21 -2.07
CA THR A 57 2.33 2.41 -2.53
C THR A 57 3.33 3.25 -3.32
N THR A 58 4.55 2.74 -3.42
CA THR A 58 5.62 3.32 -4.26
C THR A 58 6.02 2.29 -5.31
N VAL A 59 6.22 2.77 -6.51
CA VAL A 59 6.67 1.93 -7.63
C VAL A 59 8.13 1.54 -7.41
N GLU A 60 8.42 0.26 -7.55
CA GLU A 60 9.76 -0.31 -7.55
C GLU A 60 10.07 -0.92 -8.92
N ALA A 61 11.35 -0.94 -9.28
CA ALA A 61 11.81 -1.73 -10.41
C ALA A 61 11.56 -3.23 -10.14
N GLU A 62 11.24 -4.01 -11.18
CA GLU A 62 11.13 -5.47 -11.05
C GLU A 62 12.43 -6.07 -10.50
N VAL A 63 13.54 -5.66 -11.08
CA VAL A 63 14.89 -6.01 -10.63
C VAL A 63 15.77 -4.77 -10.65
N LYS A 64 16.57 -4.60 -9.61
CA LYS A 64 17.57 -3.53 -9.50
C LYS A 64 18.94 -4.17 -9.29
N ASN A 65 19.88 -3.91 -10.20
CA ASN A 65 21.23 -4.43 -10.12
C ASN A 65 22.26 -3.29 -10.01
N ASN A 66 23.10 -3.41 -9.01
CA ASN A 66 24.24 -2.55 -8.80
C ASN A 66 25.44 -3.14 -9.56
N ILE A 67 25.98 -2.40 -10.48
CA ILE A 67 27.15 -2.80 -11.26
C ILE A 67 28.40 -2.37 -10.50
N ILE A 68 29.08 -3.36 -9.92
CA ILE A 68 30.26 -3.19 -9.08
C ILE A 68 31.36 -4.15 -9.56
N PRO A 69 32.63 -3.73 -9.58
CA PRO A 69 33.75 -4.65 -9.81
C PRO A 69 34.09 -5.46 -8.55
N ASN A 70 34.70 -6.61 -8.74
CA ASN A 70 35.14 -7.48 -7.63
C ASN A 70 36.37 -6.96 -6.88
N SER A 71 37.07 -5.96 -7.42
CA SER A 71 38.26 -5.35 -6.82
C SER A 71 38.38 -3.88 -7.18
N PRO A 72 39.05 -3.04 -6.34
CA PRO A 72 39.30 -1.64 -6.68
C PRO A 72 40.17 -1.54 -7.92
N LEU A 73 39.61 -1.04 -8.99
CA LEU A 73 40.27 -0.80 -10.28
C LEU A 73 39.94 0.60 -10.78
N ARG A 74 40.82 1.14 -11.62
CA ARG A 74 40.55 2.39 -12.32
C ARG A 74 39.53 2.15 -13.43
N ILE A 75 38.58 3.05 -13.56
CA ILE A 75 37.57 3.04 -14.62
C ILE A 75 38.21 3.65 -15.88
N GLU A 76 38.45 2.82 -16.88
CA GLU A 76 39.02 3.29 -18.14
C GLU A 76 37.94 4.01 -18.95
N LYS A 77 36.78 3.36 -19.14
CA LYS A 77 35.69 3.93 -19.95
C LYS A 77 34.33 3.40 -19.49
N ILE A 78 33.36 4.29 -19.37
CA ILE A 78 31.94 3.99 -19.22
C ILE A 78 31.31 4.13 -20.61
N LEU A 79 30.60 3.07 -21.05
CA LEU A 79 30.12 2.93 -22.44
C LEU A 79 28.64 3.30 -22.60
N VAL A 80 27.98 3.68 -21.49
CA VAL A 80 26.54 3.95 -21.43
C VAL A 80 26.23 5.18 -20.59
N GLU A 81 25.08 5.80 -20.86
CA GLU A 81 24.62 6.99 -20.15
C GLU A 81 23.33 6.72 -19.37
N VAL A 82 23.03 7.58 -18.37
CA VAL A 82 21.79 7.53 -17.60
C VAL A 82 20.59 7.71 -18.53
N GLY A 83 19.58 6.86 -18.34
CA GLY A 83 18.38 6.81 -19.20
C GLY A 83 18.51 5.90 -20.42
N GLN A 84 19.72 5.41 -20.74
CA GLN A 84 19.93 4.50 -21.86
C GLN A 84 19.39 3.09 -21.53
N SER A 85 18.69 2.47 -22.49
CA SER A 85 18.28 1.07 -22.43
C SER A 85 19.45 0.16 -22.76
N VAL A 86 19.61 -0.90 -21.97
CA VAL A 86 20.68 -1.90 -22.11
C VAL A 86 20.09 -3.31 -22.14
N LYS A 87 20.81 -4.22 -22.79
CA LYS A 87 20.47 -5.65 -22.86
C LYS A 87 21.37 -6.47 -21.95
N LYS A 88 20.87 -7.60 -21.48
CA LYS A 88 21.66 -8.62 -20.75
C LYS A 88 22.90 -8.99 -21.58
N GLY A 89 24.07 -9.00 -20.93
CA GLY A 89 25.36 -9.26 -21.57
C GLY A 89 25.97 -8.06 -22.32
N GLN A 90 25.30 -6.92 -22.39
CA GLN A 90 25.87 -5.70 -22.98
C GLN A 90 27.02 -5.17 -22.14
N LYS A 91 28.14 -4.78 -22.77
CA LYS A 91 29.26 -4.13 -22.10
C LYS A 91 28.84 -2.75 -21.60
N LEU A 92 29.08 -2.51 -20.31
CA LEU A 92 28.72 -1.25 -19.64
C LEU A 92 29.94 -0.43 -19.26
N VAL A 93 30.96 -1.10 -18.70
CA VAL A 93 32.16 -0.44 -18.17
C VAL A 93 33.38 -1.24 -18.58
N GLN A 94 34.40 -0.52 -19.02
CA GLN A 94 35.76 -1.03 -19.21
C GLN A 94 36.62 -0.54 -18.04
N LEU A 95 37.26 -1.48 -17.34
CA LEU A 95 38.19 -1.21 -16.26
C LEU A 95 39.63 -1.38 -16.74
N ASP A 96 40.57 -0.81 -16.00
CA ASP A 96 42.00 -0.90 -16.30
C ASP A 96 42.46 -2.36 -16.47
N ALA A 97 43.00 -2.62 -17.62
CA ALA A 97 43.49 -3.90 -18.09
C ALA A 97 45.03 -3.99 -18.15
N SER A 98 45.75 -3.06 -17.54
CA SER A 98 47.22 -2.95 -17.66
C SER A 98 47.99 -4.26 -17.39
N ASN A 99 47.48 -5.15 -16.56
CA ASN A 99 48.08 -6.48 -16.28
C ASN A 99 47.52 -7.61 -17.15
N LEU A 100 46.56 -7.35 -18.03
CA LEU A 100 45.91 -8.36 -18.85
C LEU A 100 46.87 -8.94 -19.90
N ASP A 101 47.65 -8.09 -20.54
CA ASP A 101 48.62 -8.52 -21.55
C ASP A 101 49.69 -9.43 -20.96
N GLN A 102 50.14 -9.15 -19.73
CA GLN A 102 51.10 -9.99 -19.05
C GLN A 102 50.51 -11.41 -18.74
N LEU A 103 49.29 -11.45 -18.26
CA LEU A 103 48.62 -12.75 -17.97
C LEU A 103 48.32 -13.52 -19.26
N LYS A 104 47.99 -12.81 -20.35
CA LYS A 104 47.80 -13.41 -21.67
C LYS A 104 49.09 -14.07 -22.19
N LEU A 105 50.20 -13.33 -22.14
CA LEU A 105 51.53 -13.84 -22.53
C LEU A 105 51.94 -15.04 -21.66
N GLN A 106 51.67 -14.99 -20.35
CA GLN A 106 51.93 -16.10 -19.45
C GLN A 106 51.12 -17.35 -19.85
N TYR A 107 49.82 -17.20 -20.12
CA TYR A 107 48.97 -18.30 -20.58
C TYR A 107 49.45 -18.85 -21.94
N GLU A 108 49.79 -17.99 -22.90
CA GLU A 108 50.28 -18.41 -24.21
C GLU A 108 51.60 -19.21 -24.09
N ASN A 109 52.53 -18.78 -23.23
CA ASN A 109 53.75 -19.50 -22.97
C ASN A 109 53.48 -20.90 -22.34
N GLN A 110 52.59 -20.94 -21.35
CA GLN A 110 52.17 -22.22 -20.69
C GLN A 110 51.49 -23.16 -21.70
N LEU A 111 50.72 -22.65 -22.62
CA LEU A 111 50.07 -23.41 -23.68
C LEU A 111 51.09 -24.02 -24.66
N ILE A 112 52.12 -23.26 -25.03
CA ILE A 112 53.22 -23.75 -25.90
C ILE A 112 54.00 -24.89 -25.17
N ASP A 113 54.36 -24.67 -23.90
CA ASP A 113 55.10 -25.65 -23.11
C ASP A 113 54.27 -26.92 -22.88
N PHE A 114 52.97 -26.78 -22.55
CA PHE A 114 52.10 -27.94 -22.41
C PHE A 114 51.99 -28.75 -23.71
N LYS A 115 51.81 -28.09 -24.87
CA LYS A 115 51.77 -28.81 -26.16
C LYS A 115 53.04 -29.61 -26.43
N ARG A 116 54.22 -29.05 -26.11
CA ARG A 116 55.48 -29.73 -26.26
C ARG A 116 55.58 -30.97 -25.36
N ILE A 117 55.20 -30.86 -24.10
CA ILE A 117 55.18 -31.94 -23.13
C ILE A 117 54.16 -33.01 -23.53
N GLU A 118 53.00 -32.60 -24.01
CA GLU A 118 51.92 -33.50 -24.48
C GLU A 118 52.41 -34.36 -25.66
N GLU A 119 53.12 -33.76 -26.64
CA GLU A 119 53.70 -34.49 -27.77
C GLU A 119 54.80 -35.51 -27.30
N LEU A 120 55.66 -35.08 -26.37
CA LEU A 120 56.67 -35.98 -25.78
C LEU A 120 56.02 -37.12 -24.99
N TYR A 121 54.94 -36.85 -24.25
CA TYR A 121 54.20 -37.86 -23.49
C TYR A 121 53.55 -38.91 -24.41
N LYS A 122 52.99 -38.51 -25.55
CA LYS A 122 52.37 -39.40 -26.53
C LYS A 122 53.37 -40.44 -27.10
N ILE A 123 54.65 -40.09 -27.15
CA ILE A 123 55.72 -40.98 -27.65
C ILE A 123 56.56 -41.62 -26.55
N GLY A 124 56.14 -41.48 -25.27
CA GLY A 124 56.87 -42.04 -24.12
C GLY A 124 58.12 -41.24 -23.72
N GLY A 125 58.34 -40.04 -24.22
CA GLY A 125 59.53 -39.20 -24.00
C GLY A 125 59.50 -38.37 -22.70
N THR A 126 58.41 -38.42 -21.92
CA THR A 126 58.29 -37.75 -20.61
C THR A 126 57.43 -38.58 -19.65
N SER A 127 57.52 -38.30 -18.33
CA SER A 127 56.76 -38.98 -17.29
C SER A 127 55.31 -38.48 -17.21
N GLN A 128 54.41 -39.34 -16.69
CA GLN A 128 53.04 -38.98 -16.38
C GLN A 128 52.96 -37.75 -15.43
N SER A 129 53.84 -37.76 -14.41
CA SER A 129 53.89 -36.67 -13.42
C SER A 129 54.23 -35.33 -14.07
N GLU A 130 55.14 -35.32 -15.05
CA GLU A 130 55.53 -34.11 -15.77
C GLU A 130 54.43 -33.60 -16.69
N TYR A 131 53.70 -34.50 -17.37
CA TYR A 131 52.52 -34.18 -18.15
C TYR A 131 51.42 -33.59 -17.29
N GLU A 132 51.09 -34.21 -16.13
CA GLU A 132 50.07 -33.75 -15.22
C GLU A 132 50.43 -32.38 -14.60
N ASN A 133 51.69 -32.16 -14.25
CA ASN A 133 52.18 -30.87 -13.76
C ASN A 133 52.02 -29.76 -14.82
N ALA A 134 52.44 -30.01 -16.06
CA ALA A 134 52.29 -29.05 -17.14
C ALA A 134 50.81 -28.72 -17.43
N LYS A 135 49.94 -29.75 -17.40
CA LYS A 135 48.49 -29.57 -17.52
C LYS A 135 47.91 -28.69 -16.41
N THR A 136 48.32 -28.95 -15.16
CA THR A 136 47.87 -28.16 -14.00
C THR A 136 48.32 -26.70 -14.11
N GLN A 137 49.57 -26.45 -14.51
CA GLN A 137 50.10 -25.09 -14.73
C GLN A 137 49.30 -24.34 -15.80
N LEU A 138 48.99 -25.00 -16.93
CA LEU A 138 48.13 -24.43 -17.96
C LEU A 138 46.76 -24.07 -17.46
N GLU A 139 46.09 -24.96 -16.71
CA GLU A 139 44.75 -24.69 -16.14
C GLU A 139 44.77 -23.55 -15.11
N VAL A 140 45.81 -23.43 -14.30
CA VAL A 140 46.00 -22.31 -13.36
C VAL A 140 46.11 -20.99 -14.11
N SER A 141 47.00 -20.92 -15.14
CA SER A 141 47.19 -19.70 -15.93
C SER A 141 45.94 -19.34 -16.73
N LYS A 142 45.22 -20.33 -17.27
CA LYS A 142 43.93 -20.13 -17.95
C LYS A 142 42.88 -19.53 -17.03
N LYS A 143 42.74 -20.06 -15.79
CA LYS A 143 41.80 -19.54 -14.79
C LYS A 143 42.16 -18.11 -14.36
N ALA A 144 43.48 -17.84 -14.16
CA ALA A 144 43.94 -16.50 -13.80
C ALA A 144 43.58 -15.46 -14.89
N LEU A 145 43.79 -15.80 -16.17
CA LEU A 145 43.45 -14.99 -17.32
C LEU A 145 41.92 -14.78 -17.41
N ALA A 146 41.14 -15.87 -17.29
CA ALA A 146 39.66 -15.78 -17.34
C ALA A 146 39.09 -14.89 -16.23
N ASN A 147 39.53 -15.08 -14.97
CA ASN A 147 39.11 -14.27 -13.85
C ASN A 147 39.47 -12.77 -14.05
N ARG A 148 40.60 -12.47 -14.64
CA ARG A 148 41.00 -11.10 -14.91
C ARG A 148 40.15 -10.48 -16.00
N LEU A 149 39.84 -11.22 -17.07
CA LEU A 149 38.95 -10.78 -18.15
C LEU A 149 37.54 -10.46 -17.63
N GLU A 150 36.95 -11.36 -16.82
CA GLU A 150 35.65 -11.14 -16.21
C GLU A 150 35.62 -9.88 -15.31
N ASN A 151 36.72 -9.61 -14.61
CA ASN A 151 36.85 -8.45 -13.73
C ASN A 151 37.23 -7.15 -14.44
N THR A 152 37.57 -7.20 -15.72
CA THR A 152 38.00 -6.01 -16.49
C THR A 152 36.86 -5.41 -17.31
N VAL A 153 35.82 -6.20 -17.65
CA VAL A 153 34.65 -5.75 -18.39
C VAL A 153 33.40 -6.04 -17.62
N LEU A 154 32.70 -5.01 -17.18
CA LEU A 154 31.42 -5.20 -16.49
C LEU A 154 30.27 -5.21 -17.50
N LEU A 155 29.49 -6.27 -17.44
CA LEU A 155 28.35 -6.54 -18.31
C LEU A 155 27.05 -6.29 -17.59
N SER A 156 25.97 -5.96 -18.32
CA SER A 156 24.64 -5.93 -17.74
C SER A 156 24.14 -7.35 -17.44
N PRO A 157 23.70 -7.64 -16.19
CA PRO A 157 23.14 -8.95 -15.85
C PRO A 157 21.69 -9.12 -16.32
N ILE A 158 21.01 -8.02 -16.68
CA ILE A 158 19.59 -7.97 -17.04
C ILE A 158 19.35 -7.03 -18.23
N ASP A 159 18.18 -7.19 -18.84
CA ASP A 159 17.62 -6.14 -19.71
C ASP A 159 17.04 -5.03 -18.84
N GLY A 160 17.37 -3.77 -19.12
CA GLY A 160 16.91 -2.66 -18.28
C GLY A 160 17.31 -1.29 -18.79
N VAL A 161 17.27 -0.32 -17.89
CA VAL A 161 17.66 1.08 -18.13
C VAL A 161 18.69 1.48 -17.08
N ILE A 162 19.68 2.27 -17.47
CA ILE A 162 20.64 2.86 -16.53
C ILE A 162 19.92 3.93 -15.69
N SER A 163 19.77 3.69 -14.41
CA SER A 163 19.11 4.65 -13.50
C SER A 163 20.09 5.56 -12.76
N ALA A 164 21.35 5.14 -12.60
CA ALA A 164 22.37 5.96 -11.96
C ALA A 164 23.76 5.66 -12.53
N ARG A 165 24.60 6.70 -12.55
CA ARG A 165 26.03 6.69 -12.85
C ARG A 165 26.74 7.50 -11.76
N ASN A 166 27.64 6.86 -11.00
CA ASN A 166 28.26 7.49 -9.83
C ASN A 166 29.75 7.79 -10.01
N TYR A 167 30.33 7.47 -11.17
CA TYR A 167 31.75 7.69 -11.49
C TYR A 167 31.91 8.17 -12.91
N ASP A 168 33.07 8.78 -13.17
CA ASP A 168 33.51 9.20 -14.49
C ASP A 168 34.70 8.38 -15.00
N ASN A 169 35.01 8.54 -16.29
CA ASN A 169 36.16 7.91 -16.88
C ASN A 169 37.44 8.45 -16.22
N GLY A 170 38.32 7.56 -15.79
CA GLY A 170 39.55 7.87 -15.12
C GLY A 170 39.48 7.75 -13.57
N ASP A 171 38.29 7.67 -13.01
CA ASP A 171 38.09 7.52 -11.57
C ASP A 171 38.59 6.16 -11.05
N MET A 172 39.00 6.12 -9.80
CA MET A 172 39.25 4.89 -9.07
C MET A 172 37.98 4.42 -8.39
N TYR A 173 37.58 3.16 -8.62
CA TYR A 173 36.45 2.57 -7.91
C TYR A 173 36.72 2.48 -6.39
N SER A 174 35.72 2.86 -5.59
CA SER A 174 35.82 2.77 -4.13
C SER A 174 34.69 1.98 -3.48
N SER A 175 33.48 2.50 -3.41
CA SER A 175 32.39 1.88 -2.61
C SER A 175 31.01 1.92 -3.24
N LYS A 176 30.69 2.97 -3.99
CA LYS A 176 29.38 3.10 -4.62
C LYS A 176 29.31 2.27 -5.91
N PRO A 177 28.14 1.74 -6.29
CA PRO A 177 27.99 1.12 -7.62
C PRO A 177 28.43 2.08 -8.73
N ILE A 178 29.18 1.57 -9.71
CA ILE A 178 29.58 2.42 -10.87
C ILE A 178 28.34 2.83 -11.64
N LEU A 179 27.47 1.86 -11.92
CA LEU A 179 26.17 2.06 -12.58
C LEU A 179 25.09 1.30 -11.81
N VAL A 180 23.85 1.75 -11.97
CA VAL A 180 22.68 1.00 -11.52
C VAL A 180 21.83 0.69 -12.74
N VAL A 181 21.49 -0.58 -12.92
CA VAL A 181 20.60 -1.06 -13.98
C VAL A 181 19.29 -1.49 -13.37
N GLU A 182 18.18 -0.93 -13.86
CA GLU A 182 16.85 -1.25 -13.37
C GLU A 182 15.97 -1.80 -14.49
N GLN A 183 15.32 -2.94 -14.22
CA GLN A 183 14.27 -3.46 -15.09
C GLN A 183 12.95 -2.75 -14.75
N ILE A 184 12.49 -1.92 -15.67
CA ILE A 184 11.28 -1.10 -15.50
C ILE A 184 10.08 -1.61 -16.34
N THR A 185 10.22 -2.76 -16.92
CA THR A 185 9.17 -3.46 -17.70
C THR A 185 9.28 -4.95 -17.39
N PRO A 186 8.38 -5.47 -16.53
CA PRO A 186 7.37 -4.77 -15.73
C PRO A 186 7.95 -3.93 -14.60
N VAL A 187 7.08 -3.22 -13.85
CA VAL A 187 7.35 -2.63 -12.53
C VAL A 187 6.50 -3.32 -11.48
N LYS A 188 6.91 -3.19 -10.23
CA LYS A 188 6.19 -3.77 -9.08
C LYS A 188 5.91 -2.75 -8.00
N MET A 189 4.94 -3.04 -7.18
CA MET A 189 4.53 -2.25 -6.02
C MET A 189 4.17 -3.19 -4.88
N LYS A 190 4.43 -2.77 -3.65
CA LYS A 190 4.03 -3.53 -2.45
C LYS A 190 3.00 -2.76 -1.66
N ILE A 191 1.97 -3.46 -1.24
CA ILE A 191 0.96 -2.98 -0.31
C ILE A 191 0.91 -3.88 0.92
N ASN A 192 0.53 -3.32 2.07
CA ASN A 192 0.33 -4.08 3.30
C ASN A 192 -1.16 -4.23 3.56
N VAL A 193 -1.66 -5.43 3.46
CA VAL A 193 -3.07 -5.78 3.62
C VAL A 193 -3.32 -6.33 5.03
N SER A 194 -4.43 -5.93 5.67
CA SER A 194 -4.79 -6.42 7.00
C SER A 194 -5.01 -7.94 7.01
N GLU A 195 -4.60 -8.63 8.09
CA GLU A 195 -4.81 -10.07 8.29
C GLU A 195 -6.28 -10.48 8.17
N ALA A 196 -7.22 -9.59 8.51
CA ALA A 196 -8.65 -9.83 8.36
C ALA A 196 -9.07 -10.12 6.89
N ARG A 197 -8.28 -9.66 5.91
CA ARG A 197 -8.52 -9.90 4.48
C ARG A 197 -7.76 -11.11 3.94
N PHE A 198 -6.95 -11.80 4.75
CA PHE A 198 -6.08 -12.88 4.28
C PHE A 198 -6.83 -13.97 3.52
N ALA A 199 -7.96 -14.45 4.07
CA ALA A 199 -8.78 -15.49 3.43
C ALA A 199 -9.37 -15.07 2.06
N ASN A 200 -9.58 -13.76 1.86
CA ASN A 200 -10.19 -13.20 0.64
C ASN A 200 -9.13 -12.67 -0.35
N THR A 201 -7.84 -12.73 0.00
CA THR A 201 -6.76 -12.21 -0.86
C THR A 201 -6.19 -13.33 -1.72
N ASN A 202 -6.33 -13.16 -3.03
CA ASN A 202 -5.80 -14.10 -4.03
C ASN A 202 -5.33 -13.37 -5.29
N LYS A 203 -4.68 -14.09 -6.21
CA LYS A 203 -4.11 -13.54 -7.46
C LYS A 203 -5.15 -13.08 -8.49
N GLN A 204 -6.42 -13.39 -8.29
CA GLN A 204 -7.50 -13.09 -9.23
C GLN A 204 -8.23 -11.78 -8.91
N LEU A 205 -7.87 -11.13 -7.80
CA LEU A 205 -8.49 -9.87 -7.43
C LEU A 205 -8.14 -8.77 -8.43
N ASP A 206 -9.15 -7.95 -8.75
CA ASP A 206 -8.96 -6.76 -9.58
C ASP A 206 -8.20 -5.69 -8.81
N VAL A 207 -7.13 -5.19 -9.41
CA VAL A 207 -6.31 -4.10 -8.87
C VAL A 207 -6.25 -2.96 -9.87
N THR A 208 -6.72 -1.80 -9.45
CA THR A 208 -6.59 -0.56 -10.21
C THR A 208 -5.53 0.31 -9.54
N LEU A 209 -4.59 0.81 -10.34
CA LEU A 209 -3.51 1.69 -9.87
C LEU A 209 -3.75 3.10 -10.37
N LYS A 210 -3.57 4.09 -9.49
CA LYS A 210 -3.64 5.51 -9.83
C LYS A 210 -2.37 6.20 -9.35
N PHE A 211 -1.79 7.03 -10.22
CA PHE A 211 -0.58 7.79 -9.92
C PHE A 211 -0.90 9.28 -10.02
N ASN A 212 -0.54 10.05 -9.00
CA ASN A 212 -0.83 11.48 -8.95
C ASN A 212 -0.30 12.25 -10.18
N THR A 213 0.79 11.75 -10.77
CA THR A 213 1.41 12.31 -11.98
C THR A 213 0.50 12.25 -13.21
N TYR A 214 -0.43 11.29 -13.25
CA TYR A 214 -1.30 11.03 -14.41
C TYR A 214 -2.78 11.36 -14.16
N GLY A 215 -3.08 12.06 -13.04
CA GLY A 215 -4.46 12.47 -12.72
C GLY A 215 -5.40 11.28 -12.58
N ASP A 216 -6.44 11.24 -13.41
CA ASP A 216 -7.48 10.19 -13.38
C ASP A 216 -7.17 8.98 -14.26
N GLU A 217 -6.01 8.94 -14.93
CA GLU A 217 -5.61 7.76 -15.74
C GLU A 217 -5.46 6.54 -14.83
N GLU A 218 -6.16 5.46 -15.20
CA GLU A 218 -6.15 4.19 -14.46
C GLU A 218 -5.26 3.16 -15.13
N PHE A 219 -4.46 2.47 -14.33
CA PHE A 219 -3.58 1.39 -14.78
C PHE A 219 -4.04 0.08 -14.15
N LYS A 220 -4.13 -0.99 -14.94
CA LYS A 220 -4.49 -2.32 -14.43
C LYS A 220 -3.25 -3.03 -13.91
N GLY A 221 -3.25 -3.31 -12.61
CA GLY A 221 -2.27 -4.15 -11.94
C GLY A 221 -2.79 -5.57 -11.73
N ASN A 222 -1.88 -6.51 -11.53
CA ASN A 222 -2.19 -7.88 -11.16
C ASN A 222 -1.44 -8.24 -9.88
N ILE A 223 -2.08 -8.96 -8.97
CA ILE A 223 -1.41 -9.52 -7.80
C ILE A 223 -0.47 -10.64 -8.29
N ASP A 224 0.81 -10.49 -8.03
CA ASP A 224 1.83 -11.47 -8.37
C ASP A 224 2.16 -12.37 -7.18
N ILE A 225 2.40 -11.78 -6.01
CA ILE A 225 2.76 -12.52 -4.80
C ILE A 225 1.88 -12.07 -3.63
N VAL A 226 1.27 -13.04 -2.97
CA VAL A 226 0.69 -12.89 -1.63
C VAL A 226 1.67 -13.53 -0.65
N TYR A 227 2.27 -12.75 0.22
CA TYR A 227 3.26 -13.26 1.16
C TYR A 227 2.57 -14.11 2.25
N PRO A 228 3.16 -15.27 2.63
CA PRO A 228 2.53 -16.20 3.56
C PRO A 228 2.69 -15.79 5.04
N THR A 229 3.48 -14.77 5.32
CA THR A 229 3.80 -14.33 6.68
C THR A 229 3.10 -13.03 7.02
N ILE A 230 2.54 -12.97 8.23
CA ILE A 230 1.91 -11.78 8.81
C ILE A 230 2.92 -11.12 9.75
N ASP A 231 3.08 -9.80 9.64
CA ASP A 231 3.86 -9.02 10.59
C ASP A 231 3.09 -8.89 11.90
N PRO A 232 3.61 -9.42 13.03
CA PRO A 232 2.90 -9.42 14.31
C PRO A 232 2.78 -8.03 14.95
N ALA A 233 3.58 -7.06 14.52
CA ALA A 233 3.53 -5.70 15.06
C ALA A 233 2.43 -4.86 14.40
N THR A 234 2.16 -5.10 13.12
CA THR A 234 1.20 -4.33 12.32
C THR A 234 -0.07 -5.10 11.99
N HIS A 235 -0.12 -6.42 12.23
CA HIS A 235 -1.18 -7.33 11.82
C HIS A 235 -1.52 -7.21 10.32
N THR A 236 -0.48 -7.06 9.49
CA THR A 236 -0.60 -6.99 8.03
C THR A 236 0.31 -8.00 7.34
N PHE A 237 -0.01 -8.31 6.10
CA PHE A 237 0.85 -9.10 5.22
C PHE A 237 1.12 -8.36 3.92
N PRO A 238 2.34 -8.48 3.35
CA PRO A 238 2.67 -7.84 2.10
C PRO A 238 1.98 -8.54 0.92
N VAL A 239 1.54 -7.74 -0.04
CA VAL A 239 1.05 -8.20 -1.35
C VAL A 239 1.82 -7.45 -2.42
N GLU A 240 2.44 -8.18 -3.35
CA GLU A 240 3.15 -7.60 -4.47
C GLU A 240 2.22 -7.53 -5.69
N ILE A 241 2.13 -6.33 -6.24
CA ILE A 241 1.33 -6.02 -7.43
C ILE A 241 2.30 -5.74 -8.57
N LYS A 242 2.05 -6.35 -9.72
CA LYS A 242 2.83 -6.15 -10.95
C LYS A 242 2.04 -5.36 -11.98
N LEU A 243 2.71 -4.38 -12.60
CA LEU A 243 2.20 -3.61 -13.74
C LEU A 243 3.12 -3.83 -14.95
N THR A 244 2.53 -4.22 -16.07
CA THR A 244 3.29 -4.59 -17.30
C THR A 244 4.16 -3.43 -17.84
N ASN A 245 3.69 -2.17 -17.77
CA ASN A 245 4.42 -0.94 -18.08
C ASN A 245 5.14 -0.97 -19.46
N LYS A 246 4.48 -1.44 -20.53
CA LYS A 246 5.07 -1.54 -21.88
C LYS A 246 5.50 -0.20 -22.46
N ASP A 247 4.75 0.84 -22.16
CA ASP A 247 4.98 2.22 -22.61
C ASP A 247 6.03 2.97 -21.75
N LYS A 248 6.53 2.33 -20.68
CA LYS A 248 7.52 2.86 -19.73
C LYS A 248 7.09 4.19 -19.09
N LYS A 249 5.80 4.49 -19.07
CA LYS A 249 5.25 5.69 -18.42
C LYS A 249 5.51 5.69 -16.92
N VAL A 250 5.21 4.56 -16.26
CA VAL A 250 5.37 4.42 -14.81
C VAL A 250 6.84 4.13 -14.48
N ARG A 251 7.42 4.93 -13.59
CA ARG A 251 8.85 4.84 -13.24
C ARG A 251 9.04 4.49 -11.76
N PRO A 252 10.08 3.71 -11.43
CA PRO A 252 10.46 3.49 -10.03
C PRO A 252 10.61 4.81 -9.29
N GLY A 253 10.15 4.83 -8.02
CA GLY A 253 10.09 6.02 -7.18
C GLY A 253 8.79 6.82 -7.31
N MET A 254 7.92 6.56 -8.27
CA MET A 254 6.62 7.21 -8.33
C MET A 254 5.75 6.72 -7.18
N TYR A 255 5.04 7.67 -6.56
CA TYR A 255 4.03 7.39 -5.55
C TYR A 255 2.67 7.20 -6.21
N GLY A 256 1.94 6.20 -5.75
CA GLY A 256 0.62 5.87 -6.27
C GLY A 256 -0.29 5.25 -5.23
N ARG A 257 -1.51 4.94 -5.65
CA ARG A 257 -2.54 4.28 -4.87
C ARG A 257 -2.97 3.02 -5.59
N ALA A 258 -3.02 1.91 -4.85
CA ALA A 258 -3.56 0.65 -5.31
C ALA A 258 -4.96 0.47 -4.74
N ILE A 259 -5.95 0.36 -5.60
CA ILE A 259 -7.35 0.15 -5.28
C ILE A 259 -7.62 -1.33 -5.54
N VAL A 260 -7.84 -2.09 -4.46
CA VAL A 260 -8.06 -3.55 -4.51
C VAL A 260 -9.52 -3.85 -4.21
N ASN A 261 -10.16 -4.63 -5.06
CA ASN A 261 -11.52 -5.12 -4.84
C ASN A 261 -11.46 -6.55 -4.26
N PHE A 262 -11.76 -6.69 -2.96
CA PHE A 262 -11.77 -7.98 -2.24
C PHE A 262 -13.06 -8.79 -2.46
N GLY A 263 -13.86 -8.45 -3.46
CA GLY A 263 -15.12 -9.09 -3.78
C GLY A 263 -16.32 -8.28 -3.33
N THR A 264 -17.47 -8.94 -3.26
CA THR A 264 -18.75 -8.30 -2.96
C THR A 264 -19.38 -8.98 -1.76
N GLN A 265 -19.90 -8.20 -0.81
CA GLN A 265 -20.68 -8.69 0.32
C GLN A 265 -22.09 -8.10 0.29
N ASN A 266 -23.07 -8.86 0.76
CA ASN A 266 -24.43 -8.39 0.89
C ASN A 266 -24.65 -7.75 2.25
N HIS A 267 -24.77 -6.42 2.26
CA HIS A 267 -25.01 -5.65 3.47
C HIS A 267 -26.25 -4.77 3.29
N VAL A 268 -26.85 -4.39 4.41
CA VAL A 268 -27.92 -3.40 4.40
C VAL A 268 -27.35 -2.05 3.99
N VAL A 269 -28.01 -1.38 3.06
CA VAL A 269 -27.63 -0.03 2.61
C VAL A 269 -28.71 0.95 2.98
N ILE A 270 -28.32 2.06 3.61
CA ILE A 270 -29.24 3.14 4.02
C ILE A 270 -28.85 4.49 3.44
N PRO A 271 -29.81 5.39 3.21
CA PRO A 271 -29.50 6.78 2.87
C PRO A 271 -28.70 7.46 4.00
N ASP A 272 -27.73 8.32 3.64
CA ASP A 272 -26.92 9.05 4.63
C ASP A 272 -27.78 9.97 5.51
N ALA A 273 -28.91 10.46 4.98
CA ALA A 273 -29.91 11.24 5.71
C ALA A 273 -30.55 10.48 6.89
N ALA A 274 -30.51 9.13 6.91
CA ALA A 274 -31.03 8.33 8.03
C ALA A 274 -30.05 8.24 9.20
N VAL A 275 -28.77 8.55 8.99
CA VAL A 275 -27.71 8.38 9.99
C VAL A 275 -27.65 9.61 10.92
N VAL A 276 -27.76 9.34 12.21
CA VAL A 276 -27.65 10.36 13.27
C VAL A 276 -26.35 10.13 14.03
N LYS A 277 -25.47 11.14 14.04
CA LYS A 277 -24.23 11.08 14.84
C LYS A 277 -24.52 11.61 16.23
N GLN A 278 -24.23 10.82 17.27
CA GLN A 278 -24.36 11.27 18.64
C GLN A 278 -23.20 12.20 19.01
N ALA A 279 -23.54 13.41 19.46
CA ALA A 279 -22.53 14.36 19.89
C ALA A 279 -21.74 13.82 21.10
N GLY A 280 -20.40 13.91 21.02
CA GLY A 280 -19.49 13.55 22.11
C GLY A 280 -19.11 12.06 22.20
N SER A 281 -19.81 11.12 21.56
CA SER A 281 -19.48 9.69 21.64
C SER A 281 -18.82 9.10 20.41
N GLY A 282 -18.95 9.74 19.25
CA GLY A 282 -18.50 9.17 17.98
C GLY A 282 -19.38 8.05 17.42
N ASN A 283 -20.41 7.62 18.16
CA ASN A 283 -21.31 6.55 17.75
C ASN A 283 -22.35 7.06 16.74
N PHE A 284 -22.78 6.15 15.88
CA PHE A 284 -23.83 6.40 14.88
C PHE A 284 -25.09 5.62 15.23
N TYR A 285 -26.23 6.25 14.96
CA TYR A 285 -27.54 5.72 15.28
C TYR A 285 -28.50 5.95 14.13
N VAL A 286 -29.57 5.15 14.12
CA VAL A 286 -30.68 5.27 13.18
C VAL A 286 -31.99 5.15 13.96
N TYR A 287 -33.01 5.89 13.58
CA TYR A 287 -34.37 5.69 14.06
C TYR A 287 -35.07 4.67 13.18
N VAL A 288 -35.39 3.52 13.74
CA VAL A 288 -36.17 2.46 13.08
C VAL A 288 -37.63 2.64 13.43
N TYR A 289 -38.47 2.81 12.40
CA TYR A 289 -39.92 2.91 12.59
C TYR A 289 -40.54 1.54 12.81
N LYS A 290 -41.42 1.41 13.80
CA LYS A 290 -42.17 0.20 14.06
C LYS A 290 -43.50 0.54 14.75
N ASN A 291 -44.61 0.20 14.11
CA ASN A 291 -45.97 0.33 14.67
C ASN A 291 -46.28 1.72 15.27
N GLY A 292 -45.99 2.79 14.55
CA GLY A 292 -46.26 4.18 14.96
C GLY A 292 -45.24 4.81 15.90
N LYS A 293 -44.17 4.09 16.26
CA LYS A 293 -43.09 4.54 17.15
C LYS A 293 -41.74 4.39 16.49
N VAL A 294 -40.75 5.11 16.99
CA VAL A 294 -39.35 4.98 16.54
C VAL A 294 -38.47 4.38 17.64
N GLU A 295 -37.66 3.43 17.27
CA GLU A 295 -36.59 2.85 18.09
C GLU A 295 -35.25 3.47 17.72
N TYR A 296 -34.50 3.99 18.70
CA TYR A 296 -33.17 4.54 18.50
C TYR A 296 -32.14 3.43 18.59
N LYS A 297 -31.61 2.97 17.44
CA LYS A 297 -30.66 1.86 17.35
C LYS A 297 -29.28 2.32 16.99
N GLN A 298 -28.29 1.85 17.71
CA GLN A 298 -26.90 2.02 17.36
C GLN A 298 -26.55 1.15 16.14
N VAL A 299 -25.78 1.71 15.23
CA VAL A 299 -25.33 1.04 14.00
C VAL A 299 -23.83 1.18 13.83
N GLU A 300 -23.26 0.16 13.21
CA GLU A 300 -21.88 0.20 12.76
C GLU A 300 -21.88 0.50 11.27
N LEU A 301 -21.28 1.64 10.91
CA LEU A 301 -21.20 2.07 9.52
C LEU A 301 -20.01 1.38 8.85
N GLY A 302 -20.25 0.86 7.65
CA GLY A 302 -19.24 0.42 6.73
C GLY A 302 -18.84 1.53 5.75
N ARG A 303 -18.76 1.18 4.48
CA ARG A 303 -18.36 2.08 3.42
C ARG A 303 -19.43 3.12 3.10
N ARG A 304 -18.99 4.36 2.86
CA ARG A 304 -19.84 5.39 2.28
C ARG A 304 -19.83 5.28 0.74
N MET A 305 -21.01 5.26 0.14
CA MET A 305 -21.24 5.18 -1.31
C MET A 305 -22.11 6.38 -1.71
N ASP A 306 -21.51 7.42 -2.26
CA ASP A 306 -22.15 8.68 -2.61
C ASP A 306 -23.00 9.25 -1.46
N ASN A 307 -24.34 9.10 -1.54
CA ASN A 307 -25.33 9.54 -0.55
C ASN A 307 -25.90 8.41 0.33
N ARG A 308 -25.22 7.26 0.41
CA ARG A 308 -25.65 6.08 1.18
C ARG A 308 -24.51 5.52 2.00
N TYR A 309 -24.86 4.80 3.07
CA TYR A 309 -23.92 4.05 3.91
C TYR A 309 -24.25 2.56 3.90
N GLU A 310 -23.20 1.76 3.81
CA GLU A 310 -23.24 0.35 4.16
C GLU A 310 -23.38 0.22 5.68
N ILE A 311 -24.23 -0.68 6.15
CA ILE A 311 -24.39 -1.03 7.56
C ILE A 311 -23.83 -2.43 7.79
N ILE A 312 -22.80 -2.49 8.63
CA ILE A 312 -22.15 -3.75 9.01
C ILE A 312 -23.00 -4.47 10.04
N SER A 313 -23.55 -3.72 11.01
CA SER A 313 -24.39 -4.29 12.08
C SER A 313 -25.39 -3.27 12.65
N GLY A 314 -26.47 -3.76 13.25
CA GLY A 314 -27.45 -2.95 14.00
C GLY A 314 -28.82 -2.83 13.35
N ILE A 315 -28.99 -3.14 12.05
CA ILE A 315 -30.29 -3.09 11.34
C ILE A 315 -30.46 -4.35 10.48
N GLU A 316 -31.67 -4.88 10.47
CA GLU A 316 -32.05 -6.00 9.62
C GLU A 316 -32.59 -5.53 8.25
N PRO A 317 -32.45 -6.34 7.19
CA PRO A 317 -33.07 -6.06 5.90
C PRO A 317 -34.60 -5.99 6.03
N GLY A 318 -35.23 -5.07 5.29
CA GLY A 318 -36.67 -4.84 5.33
C GLY A 318 -37.11 -3.87 6.43
N ALA A 319 -36.20 -3.39 7.29
CA ALA A 319 -36.53 -2.38 8.29
C ALA A 319 -36.90 -1.04 7.62
N GLU A 320 -37.80 -0.30 8.27
CA GLU A 320 -38.16 1.07 7.85
C GLU A 320 -37.38 2.07 8.72
N VAL A 321 -36.53 2.89 8.08
CA VAL A 321 -35.71 3.87 8.78
C VAL A 321 -36.18 5.29 8.49
N VAL A 322 -36.10 6.17 9.49
CA VAL A 322 -36.47 7.59 9.34
C VAL A 322 -35.37 8.31 8.55
N VAL A 323 -35.74 8.95 7.43
CA VAL A 323 -34.83 9.70 6.57
C VAL A 323 -35.02 11.21 6.65
N ALA A 324 -36.10 11.67 7.26
CA ALA A 324 -36.35 13.10 7.52
C ALA A 324 -37.25 13.25 8.74
N GLY A 325 -37.11 14.38 9.47
CA GLY A 325 -37.91 14.69 10.67
C GLY A 325 -37.32 14.15 11.97
N GLN A 326 -36.00 13.78 12.02
CA GLN A 326 -35.36 13.19 13.20
C GLN A 326 -35.17 14.18 14.37
N THR A 327 -35.23 15.50 14.08
CA THR A 327 -34.95 16.52 15.10
C THR A 327 -35.95 16.45 16.26
N GLY A 328 -35.43 16.24 17.49
CA GLY A 328 -36.23 16.17 18.69
C GLY A 328 -36.85 14.81 18.98
N LEU A 329 -36.64 13.80 18.12
CA LEU A 329 -37.06 12.44 18.41
C LEU A 329 -36.20 11.83 19.52
N THR A 330 -36.84 11.05 20.37
CA THR A 330 -36.19 10.19 21.39
C THR A 330 -36.61 8.75 21.18
N ASN A 331 -35.92 7.84 21.85
CA ASN A 331 -36.30 6.42 21.79
C ASN A 331 -37.75 6.21 22.30
N GLY A 332 -38.57 5.58 21.49
CA GLY A 332 -39.99 5.35 21.79
C GLY A 332 -40.94 6.49 21.40
N SER A 333 -40.47 7.56 20.80
CA SER A 333 -41.33 8.67 20.32
C SER A 333 -42.38 8.15 19.34
N GLU A 334 -43.66 8.55 19.57
CA GLU A 334 -44.74 8.36 18.60
C GLU A 334 -44.61 9.34 17.43
N VAL A 335 -44.74 8.86 16.21
CA VAL A 335 -44.55 9.65 15.00
C VAL A 335 -45.67 9.44 13.97
N GLU A 336 -45.93 10.44 13.15
CA GLU A 336 -46.81 10.37 12.00
C GLU A 336 -45.95 10.25 10.73
N VAL A 337 -46.11 9.15 9.95
CA VAL A 337 -45.41 8.97 8.70
C VAL A 337 -46.05 9.78 7.60
N ILE A 338 -45.27 10.64 6.94
CA ILE A 338 -45.67 11.41 5.77
C ILE A 338 -45.00 10.84 4.52
N LYS A 339 -45.74 10.83 3.42
CA LYS A 339 -45.25 10.35 2.12
C LYS A 339 -44.24 11.31 1.48
#